data_05a079ac6d5376e0a1a45814e6db00e1
#
_entry.id   05a079ac6d5376e0a1a45814e6db00e1
#
_cell.length_a   1.000
_cell.length_b   1.000
_cell.length_c   1.000
_cell.angle_alpha   90.00
_cell.angle_beta   90.00
_cell.angle_gamma   90.00
#
_symmetry.space_group_name_H-M   'P 1'
#
loop_
_entity.id
_entity.type
_entity.pdbx_description
1 polymer ?
#
loop_
_entity_poly.entity_id
_entity_poly.type
_entity_poly.pdbx_seq_one_letter_code
_entity_poly.pdbx_strand_id
1 'polypeptide(L)'
;MLTAQITGGLGNQLFTYARLATYAYRNGINLQIDGSISERVLGRAPDLFDFKLLGEPRILLNSYSSAAVQRERFLWRSSFTRSISKRHRESVLGNSEISRKNLDGWKVRGFFQDYRVAEDFIDIFGESAISLQKESRELSRTRDEISQKSVAAIHVRRGDYLNYQDSFGLLSDDYYVNALKTLSEKKNYSEAIVFTDSPEMVEDLRDKLDMKSRIISPSELSTSETMVLMSRCSGLVTSNSTFSFWAGILGNDLEVVVPDPWFKSTDAWLRSADFSKPKWLRQKAIWS
;
A
#
# COMPACT_ATOMS: atom_id res chain seq x y z
N MET A 1 -0.32 13.69 22.62
CA MET A 1 -0.33 13.70 21.14
C MET A 1 0.59 12.58 20.63
N LEU A 2 0.08 11.68 19.81
CA LEU A 2 0.83 10.61 19.14
C LEU A 2 1.40 11.11 17.82
N THR A 3 2.66 10.81 17.51
CA THR A 3 3.26 11.15 16.22
C THR A 3 3.50 9.88 15.40
N ALA A 4 2.82 9.73 14.28
CA ALA A 4 3.05 8.68 13.29
C ALA A 4 4.17 9.09 12.34
N GLN A 5 5.29 8.36 12.34
CA GLN A 5 6.36 8.58 11.37
C GLN A 5 6.18 7.65 10.17
N ILE A 6 5.72 8.21 9.06
CA ILE A 6 5.49 7.47 7.83
C ILE A 6 6.77 7.30 7.02
N THR A 7 6.92 6.14 6.38
CA THR A 7 8.07 5.78 5.53
C THR A 7 7.66 4.80 4.42
N GLY A 8 8.49 4.69 3.40
CA GLY A 8 8.24 3.79 2.27
C GLY A 8 7.22 4.33 1.26
N GLY A 9 6.76 3.48 0.34
CA GLY A 9 5.74 3.81 -0.65
C GLY A 9 4.34 3.94 -0.03
N LEU A 10 3.37 4.38 -0.84
CA LEU A 10 2.00 4.72 -0.43
C LEU A 10 1.33 3.62 0.39
N GLY A 11 1.41 2.35 -0.04
CA GLY A 11 0.80 1.24 0.70
C GLY A 11 1.34 1.09 2.13
N ASN A 12 2.65 1.29 2.33
CA ASN A 12 3.27 1.28 3.66
C ASN A 12 2.85 2.49 4.50
N GLN A 13 2.73 3.66 3.86
CA GLN A 13 2.26 4.88 4.51
C GLN A 13 0.81 4.71 5.00
N LEU A 14 -0.05 4.10 4.20
CA LEU A 14 -1.44 3.81 4.55
C LEU A 14 -1.56 2.83 5.72
N PHE A 15 -0.78 1.75 5.76
CA PHE A 15 -0.76 0.83 6.90
C PHE A 15 -0.36 1.53 8.20
N THR A 16 0.71 2.34 8.14
CA THR A 16 1.17 3.10 9.31
C THR A 16 0.10 4.10 9.77
N TYR A 17 -0.50 4.81 8.82
CA TYR A 17 -1.58 5.77 9.10
C TYR A 17 -2.80 5.07 9.69
N ALA A 18 -3.32 4.04 9.04
CA ALA A 18 -4.50 3.31 9.47
C ALA A 18 -4.34 2.78 10.91
N ARG A 19 -3.20 2.13 11.21
CA ARG A 19 -2.95 1.60 12.55
C ARG A 19 -2.91 2.67 13.62
N LEU A 20 -2.21 3.77 13.36
CA LEU A 20 -2.01 4.80 14.37
C LEU A 20 -3.20 5.76 14.48
N ALA A 21 -3.95 5.97 13.41
CA ALA A 21 -5.22 6.69 13.44
C ALA A 21 -6.28 5.93 14.26
N THR A 22 -6.42 4.63 14.01
CA THR A 22 -7.31 3.76 14.80
C THR A 22 -6.93 3.75 16.29
N TYR A 23 -5.62 3.63 16.58
CA TYR A 23 -5.15 3.69 17.97
C TYR A 23 -5.46 5.04 18.61
N ALA A 24 -5.17 6.14 17.94
CA ALA A 24 -5.40 7.49 18.43
C ALA A 24 -6.89 7.73 18.71
N TYR A 25 -7.77 7.31 17.80
CA TYR A 25 -9.21 7.41 17.94
C TYR A 25 -9.72 6.64 19.18
N ARG A 26 -9.34 5.36 19.32
CA ARG A 26 -9.77 4.51 20.43
C ARG A 26 -9.31 4.99 21.81
N ASN A 27 -8.21 5.76 21.85
CA ASN A 27 -7.64 6.26 23.10
C ASN A 27 -7.88 7.77 23.33
N GLY A 28 -8.65 8.44 22.49
CA GLY A 28 -8.91 9.88 22.61
C GLY A 28 -7.63 10.74 22.50
N ILE A 29 -6.65 10.31 21.68
CA ILE A 29 -5.34 10.96 21.53
C ILE A 29 -5.28 11.69 20.18
N ASN A 30 -4.83 12.92 20.18
CA ASN A 30 -4.59 13.65 18.94
C ASN A 30 -3.42 13.03 18.14
N LEU A 31 -3.64 12.81 16.83
CA LEU A 31 -2.64 12.29 15.90
C LEU A 31 -1.88 13.44 15.22
N GLN A 32 -0.59 13.26 15.06
CA GLN A 32 0.30 14.06 14.21
C GLN A 32 1.02 13.12 13.26
N ILE A 33 1.22 13.53 12.00
CA ILE A 33 1.90 12.73 10.98
C ILE A 33 3.23 13.39 10.63
N ASP A 34 4.31 12.65 10.76
CA ASP A 34 5.67 13.08 10.38
C ASP A 34 6.07 12.40 9.07
N GLY A 35 5.98 13.15 7.97
CA GLY A 35 6.39 12.74 6.62
C GLY A 35 7.81 13.16 6.24
N SER A 36 8.54 13.84 7.13
CA SER A 36 9.83 14.50 6.81
C SER A 36 10.91 13.54 6.29
N ILE A 37 10.91 12.27 6.75
CA ILE A 37 11.87 11.28 6.24
C ILE A 37 11.47 10.79 4.85
N SER A 38 10.18 10.51 4.63
CA SER A 38 9.67 10.12 3.33
C SER A 38 9.89 11.22 2.29
N GLU A 39 9.60 12.46 2.63
CA GLU A 39 9.85 13.62 1.77
C GLU A 39 11.31 13.69 1.31
N ARG A 40 12.25 13.49 2.24
CA ARG A 40 13.68 13.51 1.91
C ARG A 40 14.10 12.34 1.01
N VAL A 41 13.57 11.13 1.25
CA VAL A 41 13.93 9.92 0.46
C VAL A 41 13.31 9.98 -0.93
N LEU A 42 12.08 10.46 -1.03
CA LEU A 42 11.32 10.53 -2.29
C LEU A 42 11.63 11.80 -3.09
N GLY A 43 12.24 12.83 -2.49
CA GLY A 43 12.43 14.15 -3.11
C GLY A 43 11.14 14.95 -3.30
N ARG A 44 10.02 14.48 -2.73
CA ARG A 44 8.69 15.08 -2.80
C ARG A 44 7.85 14.72 -1.57
N ALA A 45 6.74 15.41 -1.37
CA ALA A 45 5.81 15.08 -0.30
C ALA A 45 5.33 13.62 -0.41
N PRO A 46 5.11 12.93 0.72
CA PRO A 46 4.52 11.59 0.73
C PRO A 46 3.16 11.52 0.06
N ASP A 47 2.92 10.48 -0.74
CA ASP A 47 1.65 10.27 -1.48
C ASP A 47 0.43 10.17 -0.56
N LEU A 48 0.60 9.81 0.72
CA LEU A 48 -0.46 9.81 1.72
C LEU A 48 -1.17 11.17 1.82
N PHE A 49 -0.45 12.26 1.57
CA PHE A 49 -1.01 13.61 1.67
C PHE A 49 -1.83 14.05 0.46
N ASP A 50 -1.97 13.21 -0.54
CA ASP A 50 -2.95 13.40 -1.61
C ASP A 50 -4.37 13.06 -1.14
N PHE A 51 -4.49 12.36 -0.01
CA PHE A 51 -5.78 11.98 0.58
C PHE A 51 -6.24 12.95 1.67
N LYS A 52 -7.55 13.05 1.82
CA LYS A 52 -8.17 13.69 3.00
C LYS A 52 -7.91 12.79 4.20
N LEU A 53 -7.27 13.33 5.22
CA LEU A 53 -6.94 12.59 6.43
C LEU A 53 -7.95 12.88 7.52
N LEU A 54 -8.37 11.85 8.25
CA LEU A 54 -9.37 11.95 9.31
C LEU A 54 -8.90 12.87 10.44
N GLY A 55 -9.79 13.78 10.87
CA GLY A 55 -9.52 14.68 11.97
C GLY A 55 -8.46 15.73 11.71
N GLU A 56 -8.11 15.95 10.43
CA GLU A 56 -7.13 16.95 10.00
C GLU A 56 -5.85 16.94 10.86
N PRO A 57 -5.13 15.82 10.92
CA PRO A 57 -3.97 15.69 11.79
C PRO A 57 -2.91 16.73 11.40
N ARG A 58 -2.18 17.23 12.40
CA ARG A 58 -1.04 18.09 12.13
C ARG A 58 0.00 17.36 11.29
N ILE A 59 0.36 17.91 10.15
CA ILE A 59 1.37 17.35 9.25
C ILE A 59 2.70 18.06 9.49
N LEU A 60 3.76 17.27 9.67
CA LEU A 60 5.12 17.74 9.71
C LEU A 60 5.82 17.37 8.39
N LEU A 61 6.11 18.38 7.59
CA LEU A 61 6.96 18.32 6.40
C LEU A 61 8.10 19.31 6.66
N ASN A 62 9.12 18.90 7.37
CA ASN A 62 10.30 19.70 7.55
C ASN A 62 11.43 19.07 6.73
N SER A 63 11.94 19.81 5.76
CA SER A 63 13.22 19.48 5.15
C SER A 63 14.29 19.49 6.27
N TYR A 64 14.58 18.32 6.81
CA TYR A 64 15.64 18.18 7.79
C TYR A 64 16.96 18.66 7.19
N SER A 65 17.63 19.60 7.86
CA SER A 65 19.05 19.83 7.64
C SER A 65 19.83 18.51 7.81
N SER A 66 21.00 18.40 7.22
CA SER A 66 21.84 17.20 7.36
C SER A 66 22.09 16.83 8.83
N ALA A 67 22.23 17.82 9.71
CA ALA A 67 22.39 17.64 11.15
C ALA A 67 21.11 17.06 11.80
N ALA A 68 19.93 17.52 11.40
CA ALA A 68 18.66 17.00 11.92
C ALA A 68 18.43 15.53 11.51
N VAL A 69 18.84 15.13 10.30
CA VAL A 69 18.79 13.72 9.87
C VAL A 69 19.75 12.85 10.68
N GLN A 70 20.98 13.30 10.91
CA GLN A 70 21.93 12.55 11.74
C GLN A 70 21.41 12.41 13.16
N ARG A 71 20.81 13.47 13.72
CA ARG A 71 20.16 13.44 15.03
C ARG A 71 19.00 12.43 15.05
N GLU A 72 18.11 12.43 14.06
CA GLU A 72 17.03 11.45 13.97
C GLU A 72 17.57 10.03 13.86
N ARG A 73 18.56 9.76 13.01
CA ARG A 73 19.22 8.45 12.92
C ARG A 73 19.76 8.00 14.26
N PHE A 74 20.45 8.89 14.98
CA PHE A 74 20.98 8.61 16.31
C PHE A 74 19.87 8.25 17.30
N LEU A 75 18.78 9.03 17.33
CA LEU A 75 17.67 8.81 18.26
C LEU A 75 16.90 7.49 17.98
N TRP A 76 16.97 6.97 16.76
CA TRP A 76 16.39 5.67 16.38
C TRP A 76 17.36 4.49 16.53
N ARG A 77 18.64 4.73 16.86
CA ARG A 77 19.70 3.71 16.79
C ARG A 77 19.55 2.59 17.81
N SER A 78 19.30 2.91 19.07
CA SER A 78 19.21 1.93 20.16
C SER A 78 17.89 1.99 20.91
N SER A 79 17.56 0.93 21.68
CA SER A 79 16.37 0.93 22.54
C SER A 79 16.45 2.00 23.62
N PHE A 80 17.65 2.26 24.14
CA PHE A 80 17.90 3.29 25.15
C PHE A 80 17.63 4.70 24.60
N THR A 81 18.24 5.09 23.48
CA THR A 81 18.03 6.40 22.86
C THR A 81 16.57 6.60 22.45
N ARG A 82 15.90 5.55 21.95
CA ARG A 82 14.48 5.59 21.63
C ARG A 82 13.62 5.83 22.87
N SER A 83 13.89 5.13 23.96
CA SER A 83 13.13 5.27 25.22
C SER A 83 13.20 6.68 25.77
N ILE A 84 14.40 7.25 25.92
CA ILE A 84 14.59 8.61 26.44
C ILE A 84 13.93 9.65 25.53
N SER A 85 13.99 9.49 24.23
CA SER A 85 13.42 10.42 23.26
C SER A 85 11.96 10.15 22.91
N LYS A 86 11.28 9.28 23.67
CA LYS A 86 9.89 8.84 23.42
C LYS A 86 9.67 8.40 21.97
N ARG A 87 10.53 7.51 21.47
CA ARG A 87 10.41 6.88 20.15
C ARG A 87 10.17 5.39 20.31
N HIS A 88 9.17 4.90 19.62
CA HIS A 88 8.79 3.49 19.60
C HIS A 88 8.87 2.94 18.17
N ARG A 89 9.55 1.81 18.01
CA ARG A 89 9.67 1.12 16.73
C ARG A 89 9.15 -0.29 16.85
N GLU A 90 8.15 -0.62 16.06
CA GLU A 90 7.76 -1.99 15.85
C GLU A 90 8.79 -2.68 14.94
N SER A 91 9.25 -3.84 15.38
CA SER A 91 10.38 -4.54 14.75
C SER A 91 9.96 -5.55 13.69
N VAL A 92 8.69 -5.95 13.68
CA VAL A 92 8.12 -6.91 12.72
C VAL A 92 7.19 -6.19 11.76
N LEU A 93 7.02 -6.75 10.55
CA LEU A 93 6.19 -6.11 9.52
C LEU A 93 4.70 -6.15 9.88
N GLY A 94 4.21 -7.30 10.32
CA GLY A 94 2.79 -7.60 10.46
C GLY A 94 2.24 -7.44 11.88
N ASN A 95 2.77 -6.52 12.68
CA ASN A 95 2.24 -6.31 14.02
C ASN A 95 0.87 -5.60 13.97
N SER A 96 -0.23 -6.38 14.04
CA SER A 96 -1.58 -5.85 14.16
C SER A 96 -1.81 -5.21 15.53
N GLU A 97 -1.07 -5.64 16.55
CA GLU A 97 -1.08 -5.04 17.89
C GLU A 97 0.19 -4.22 18.12
N ILE A 98 0.03 -3.09 18.80
CA ILE A 98 1.16 -2.26 19.22
C ILE A 98 1.67 -2.82 20.53
N SER A 99 2.95 -3.18 20.58
CA SER A 99 3.57 -3.78 21.76
C SER A 99 3.57 -2.87 23.00
N ARG A 100 3.41 -1.56 22.81
CA ARG A 100 3.38 -0.56 23.87
C ARG A 100 1.95 -0.14 24.24
N LYS A 101 1.60 -0.26 25.51
CA LYS A 101 0.23 0.05 26.01
C LYS A 101 -0.15 1.53 25.96
N ASN A 102 0.80 2.46 26.10
CA ASN A 102 0.51 3.90 26.06
C ASN A 102 1.47 4.60 25.11
N LEU A 103 0.91 5.22 24.07
CA LEU A 103 1.64 5.95 23.03
C LEU A 103 1.46 7.47 23.09
N ASP A 104 0.74 7.99 24.09
CA ASP A 104 0.62 9.45 24.20
C ASP A 104 1.99 10.10 24.44
N GLY A 105 2.31 11.12 23.65
CA GLY A 105 3.60 11.78 23.65
C GLY A 105 4.71 11.00 22.92
N TRP A 106 4.40 9.89 22.22
CA TRP A 106 5.42 9.08 21.53
C TRP A 106 5.41 9.32 20.02
N LYS A 107 6.62 9.25 19.44
CA LYS A 107 6.81 9.12 17.98
C LYS A 107 6.96 7.64 17.65
N VAL A 108 6.09 7.12 16.79
CA VAL A 108 5.99 5.69 16.46
C VAL A 108 6.36 5.46 15.00
N ARG A 109 7.12 4.39 14.76
CA ARG A 109 7.47 3.86 13.44
C ARG A 109 7.18 2.37 13.39
N GLY A 110 6.54 1.93 12.33
CA GLY A 110 6.25 0.53 12.04
C GLY A 110 5.57 0.41 10.70
N PHE A 111 5.52 -0.79 10.12
CA PHE A 111 4.81 -1.02 8.84
C PHE A 111 3.40 -1.53 9.04
N PHE A 112 3.16 -2.32 10.09
CA PHE A 112 1.83 -2.83 10.46
C PHE A 112 1.12 -3.57 9.31
N GLN A 113 1.86 -4.34 8.52
CA GLN A 113 1.41 -5.02 7.31
C GLN A 113 0.60 -6.28 7.66
N ASP A 114 -0.62 -6.05 8.12
CA ASP A 114 -1.59 -7.06 8.47
C ASP A 114 -2.97 -6.63 7.95
N TYR A 115 -3.67 -7.52 7.22
CA TYR A 115 -4.96 -7.18 6.63
C TYR A 115 -5.97 -6.69 7.69
N ARG A 116 -5.87 -7.20 8.92
CA ARG A 116 -6.74 -6.80 10.05
C ARG A 116 -6.58 -5.33 10.43
N VAL A 117 -5.40 -4.75 10.21
CA VAL A 117 -5.17 -3.31 10.40
C VAL A 117 -5.99 -2.49 9.41
N ALA A 118 -6.02 -2.92 8.16
CA ALA A 118 -6.77 -2.22 7.13
C ALA A 118 -8.29 -2.41 7.31
N GLU A 119 -8.75 -3.64 7.64
CA GLU A 119 -10.16 -3.91 7.95
C GLU A 119 -10.62 -3.10 9.16
N ASP A 120 -9.89 -3.14 10.28
CA ASP A 120 -10.21 -2.41 11.49
C ASP A 120 -10.35 -0.89 11.24
N PHE A 121 -9.50 -0.33 10.39
CA PHE A 121 -9.58 1.07 9.99
C PHE A 121 -10.85 1.36 9.17
N ILE A 122 -11.15 0.51 8.18
CA ILE A 122 -12.34 0.69 7.33
C ILE A 122 -13.63 0.46 8.12
N ASP A 123 -13.66 -0.51 9.02
CA ASP A 123 -14.83 -0.80 9.88
C ASP A 123 -15.18 0.37 10.80
N ILE A 124 -14.16 1.10 11.28
CA ILE A 124 -14.37 2.25 12.17
C ILE A 124 -14.74 3.52 11.41
N PHE A 125 -14.06 3.79 10.29
CA PHE A 125 -14.11 5.09 9.64
C PHE A 125 -14.84 5.08 8.28
N GLY A 126 -15.13 3.90 7.76
CA GLY A 126 -15.69 3.72 6.42
C GLY A 126 -14.67 3.91 5.31
N GLU A 127 -15.03 3.48 4.11
CA GLU A 127 -14.16 3.57 2.93
C GLU A 127 -13.86 5.00 2.49
N SER A 128 -14.79 5.92 2.72
CA SER A 128 -14.62 7.36 2.44
C SER A 128 -13.52 8.03 3.27
N ALA A 129 -13.04 7.35 4.31
CA ALA A 129 -11.92 7.81 5.14
C ALA A 129 -10.60 7.95 4.37
N ILE A 130 -10.50 7.28 3.21
CA ILE A 130 -9.37 7.41 2.27
C ILE A 130 -9.93 7.88 0.94
N SER A 131 -10.09 9.19 0.78
CA SER A 131 -10.54 9.83 -0.45
C SER A 131 -9.56 10.90 -0.90
N LEU A 132 -9.34 11.04 -2.21
CA LEU A 132 -8.42 12.05 -2.75
C LEU A 132 -8.86 13.47 -2.37
N GLN A 133 -7.91 14.34 -2.07
CA GLN A 133 -8.17 15.78 -1.89
C GLN A 133 -8.58 16.43 -3.21
N LYS A 134 -7.98 15.98 -4.31
CA LYS A 134 -8.23 16.46 -5.66
C LYS A 134 -8.06 15.32 -6.65
N GLU A 135 -8.93 15.27 -7.64
CA GLU A 135 -8.87 14.34 -8.77
C GLU A 135 -8.45 15.08 -10.04
N SER A 136 -7.62 14.44 -10.87
CA SER A 136 -7.28 14.94 -12.21
C SER A 136 -8.45 14.70 -13.17
N ARG A 137 -8.44 15.42 -14.30
CA ARG A 137 -9.38 15.18 -15.39
C ARG A 137 -9.18 13.78 -15.99
N GLU A 138 -7.93 13.30 -16.04
CA GLU A 138 -7.59 11.99 -16.58
C GLU A 138 -8.17 10.87 -15.72
N LEU A 139 -8.04 10.95 -14.38
CA LEU A 139 -8.67 10.00 -13.47
C LEU A 139 -10.19 9.98 -13.67
N SER A 140 -10.84 11.14 -13.69
CA SER A 140 -12.29 11.23 -13.85
C SER A 140 -12.75 10.62 -15.16
N ARG A 141 -12.08 10.95 -16.28
CA ARG A 141 -12.37 10.39 -17.60
C ARG A 141 -12.23 8.87 -17.63
N THR A 142 -11.09 8.37 -17.13
CA THR A 142 -10.82 6.92 -17.15
C THR A 142 -11.79 6.16 -16.24
N ARG A 143 -12.13 6.72 -15.08
CA ARG A 143 -13.14 6.15 -14.17
C ARG A 143 -14.51 6.06 -14.86
N ASP A 144 -14.94 7.10 -15.56
CA ASP A 144 -16.21 7.10 -16.29
C ASP A 144 -16.22 6.05 -17.41
N GLU A 145 -15.09 5.89 -18.13
CA GLU A 145 -14.93 4.85 -19.15
C GLU A 145 -15.07 3.43 -18.58
N ILE A 146 -14.47 3.15 -17.42
CA ILE A 146 -14.50 1.81 -16.81
C ILE A 146 -15.83 1.53 -16.10
N SER A 147 -16.55 2.54 -15.64
CA SER A 147 -17.80 2.39 -14.89
C SER A 147 -18.89 1.68 -15.68
N GLN A 148 -18.84 1.76 -17.02
CA GLN A 148 -19.78 1.14 -17.94
C GLN A 148 -19.36 -0.26 -18.40
N LYS A 149 -18.26 -0.80 -17.86
CA LYS A 149 -17.64 -2.04 -18.29
C LYS A 149 -17.29 -2.92 -17.12
N SER A 150 -17.14 -4.21 -17.39
CA SER A 150 -16.52 -5.13 -16.44
C SER A 150 -15.01 -5.21 -16.72
N VAL A 151 -14.21 -4.47 -15.94
CA VAL A 151 -12.76 -4.32 -16.15
C VAL A 151 -11.99 -5.06 -15.07
N ALA A 152 -11.00 -5.88 -15.48
CA ALA A 152 -10.03 -6.47 -14.58
C ALA A 152 -8.80 -5.57 -14.45
N ALA A 153 -8.43 -5.17 -13.25
CA ALA A 153 -7.15 -4.54 -12.96
C ALA A 153 -6.08 -5.62 -12.72
N ILE A 154 -4.89 -5.44 -13.29
CA ILE A 154 -3.72 -6.28 -13.04
C ILE A 154 -2.59 -5.37 -12.59
N HIS A 155 -2.17 -5.49 -11.34
CA HIS A 155 -1.04 -4.70 -10.83
C HIS A 155 0.25 -5.48 -10.94
N VAL A 156 1.22 -4.97 -11.69
CA VAL A 156 2.53 -5.59 -11.91
C VAL A 156 3.61 -4.71 -11.28
N ARG A 157 4.36 -5.26 -10.33
CA ARG A 157 5.49 -4.60 -9.68
C ARG A 157 6.80 -5.21 -10.18
N ARG A 158 7.61 -4.41 -10.86
CA ARG A 158 8.93 -4.81 -11.39
C ARG A 158 10.04 -3.95 -10.81
N GLY A 159 10.02 -2.67 -11.05
CA GLY A 159 10.96 -1.61 -10.69
C GLY A 159 11.99 -1.94 -9.62
N ASP A 160 11.77 -1.45 -8.42
CA ASP A 160 12.67 -1.67 -7.28
C ASP A 160 12.74 -3.13 -6.80
N TYR A 161 11.74 -3.98 -7.12
CA TYR A 161 11.72 -5.41 -6.76
C TYR A 161 12.82 -6.22 -7.44
N LEU A 162 13.37 -5.75 -8.57
CA LEU A 162 14.56 -6.33 -9.18
C LEU A 162 15.76 -6.40 -8.21
N ASN A 163 15.85 -5.45 -7.28
CA ASN A 163 16.91 -5.40 -6.26
C ASN A 163 16.62 -6.28 -5.02
N TYR A 164 15.43 -6.86 -4.91
CA TYR A 164 14.96 -7.61 -3.74
C TYR A 164 14.36 -8.97 -4.11
N GLN A 165 14.76 -9.54 -5.26
CA GLN A 165 14.19 -10.79 -5.81
C GLN A 165 14.32 -11.98 -4.86
N ASP A 166 15.40 -12.06 -4.08
CA ASP A 166 15.63 -13.16 -3.14
C ASP A 166 14.72 -13.08 -1.91
N SER A 167 14.34 -11.87 -1.51
CA SER A 167 13.52 -11.63 -0.32
C SER A 167 12.03 -11.56 -0.67
N PHE A 168 11.66 -10.59 -1.49
CA PHE A 168 10.25 -10.36 -1.82
C PHE A 168 9.77 -11.31 -2.91
N GLY A 169 10.65 -11.65 -3.86
CA GLY A 169 10.31 -12.38 -5.07
C GLY A 169 9.77 -11.46 -6.17
N LEU A 170 10.03 -11.83 -7.41
CA LEU A 170 9.48 -11.21 -8.61
C LEU A 170 8.48 -12.19 -9.22
N LEU A 171 7.21 -11.83 -9.29
CA LEU A 171 6.18 -12.69 -9.86
C LEU A 171 6.33 -12.75 -11.39
N SER A 172 6.28 -13.95 -11.96
CA SER A 172 6.39 -14.17 -13.40
C SER A 172 5.10 -13.77 -14.13
N ASP A 173 5.17 -13.64 -15.45
CA ASP A 173 3.99 -13.42 -16.28
C ASP A 173 2.96 -14.54 -16.13
N ASP A 174 3.41 -15.79 -15.97
CA ASP A 174 2.53 -16.94 -15.78
C ASP A 174 1.67 -16.82 -14.52
N TYR A 175 2.19 -16.19 -13.46
CA TYR A 175 1.37 -15.89 -12.29
C TYR A 175 0.19 -15.00 -12.68
N TYR A 176 0.43 -13.89 -13.38
CA TYR A 176 -0.62 -12.92 -13.74
C TYR A 176 -1.65 -13.51 -14.70
N VAL A 177 -1.20 -14.31 -15.67
CA VAL A 177 -2.09 -15.02 -16.60
C VAL A 177 -2.99 -16.00 -15.85
N ASN A 178 -2.43 -16.80 -14.94
CA ASN A 178 -3.19 -17.76 -14.15
C ASN A 178 -4.13 -17.07 -13.15
N ALA A 179 -3.67 -15.98 -12.52
CA ALA A 179 -4.49 -15.20 -11.60
C ALA A 179 -5.68 -14.53 -12.31
N LEU A 180 -5.48 -14.04 -13.55
CA LEU A 180 -6.58 -13.50 -14.36
C LEU A 180 -7.58 -14.60 -14.73
N LYS A 181 -7.13 -15.82 -15.04
CA LYS A 181 -8.03 -16.96 -15.27
C LYS A 181 -8.84 -17.28 -14.03
N THR A 182 -8.20 -17.38 -12.86
CA THR A 182 -8.89 -17.59 -11.57
C THR A 182 -9.92 -16.49 -11.29
N LEU A 183 -9.61 -15.24 -11.59
CA LEU A 183 -10.54 -14.13 -11.45
C LEU A 183 -11.72 -14.26 -12.43
N SER A 184 -11.44 -14.68 -13.66
CA SER A 184 -12.45 -14.84 -14.73
C SER A 184 -13.42 -16.02 -14.50
N GLU A 185 -13.08 -16.97 -13.63
CA GLU A 185 -14.00 -18.01 -13.18
C GLU A 185 -15.16 -17.46 -12.33
N LYS A 186 -14.97 -16.29 -11.71
CA LYS A 186 -15.99 -15.63 -10.88
C LYS A 186 -16.89 -14.69 -11.66
N LYS A 187 -16.32 -14.00 -12.65
CA LYS A 187 -17.03 -12.98 -13.42
C LYS A 187 -16.40 -12.81 -14.81
N ASN A 188 -17.20 -12.56 -15.82
CA ASN A 188 -16.70 -12.21 -17.14
C ASN A 188 -16.20 -10.77 -17.16
N TYR A 189 -14.99 -10.57 -17.65
CA TYR A 189 -14.38 -9.25 -17.85
C TYR A 189 -14.31 -8.94 -19.34
N SER A 190 -14.62 -7.70 -19.72
CA SER A 190 -14.61 -7.27 -21.12
C SER A 190 -13.22 -6.82 -21.56
N GLU A 191 -12.40 -6.36 -20.64
CA GLU A 191 -11.03 -5.91 -20.89
C GLU A 191 -10.20 -5.93 -19.59
N ALA A 192 -8.87 -5.91 -19.72
CA ALA A 192 -7.93 -5.76 -18.61
C ALA A 192 -7.19 -4.43 -18.71
N ILE A 193 -6.84 -3.88 -17.53
CA ILE A 193 -5.91 -2.75 -17.42
C ILE A 193 -4.71 -3.21 -16.60
N VAL A 194 -3.53 -3.15 -17.19
CA VAL A 194 -2.26 -3.44 -16.53
C VAL A 194 -1.71 -2.15 -15.94
N PHE A 195 -1.62 -2.09 -14.64
CA PHE A 195 -0.99 -1.01 -13.87
C PHE A 195 0.42 -1.42 -13.49
N THR A 196 1.41 -0.64 -13.85
CA THR A 196 2.80 -1.00 -13.60
C THR A 196 3.70 0.22 -13.36
N ASP A 197 4.78 0.00 -12.63
CA ASP A 197 5.87 0.96 -12.47
C ASP A 197 6.95 0.86 -13.56
N SER A 198 6.84 -0.12 -14.47
CA SER A 198 7.83 -0.42 -15.52
C SER A 198 7.12 -0.88 -16.80
N PRO A 199 6.55 0.05 -17.58
CA PRO A 199 5.74 -0.26 -18.76
C PRO A 199 6.48 -1.13 -19.78
N GLU A 200 7.77 -0.88 -19.96
CA GLU A 200 8.65 -1.62 -20.89
C GLU A 200 8.83 -3.10 -20.53
N MET A 201 8.53 -3.48 -19.29
CA MET A 201 8.70 -4.86 -18.79
C MET A 201 7.41 -5.67 -18.80
N VAL A 202 6.32 -5.15 -19.32
CA VAL A 202 5.00 -5.82 -19.29
C VAL A 202 4.36 -5.99 -20.68
N GLU A 203 5.05 -5.64 -21.74
CA GLU A 203 4.54 -5.82 -23.11
C GLU A 203 4.30 -7.30 -23.42
N ASP A 204 5.26 -8.18 -23.08
CA ASP A 204 5.13 -9.62 -23.26
C ASP A 204 3.96 -10.19 -22.43
N LEU A 205 3.76 -9.69 -21.21
CA LEU A 205 2.60 -10.07 -20.40
C LEU A 205 1.29 -9.68 -21.10
N ARG A 206 1.20 -8.45 -21.60
CA ARG A 206 0.00 -7.97 -22.29
C ARG A 206 -0.37 -8.89 -23.46
N ASP A 207 0.62 -9.33 -24.23
CA ASP A 207 0.40 -10.20 -25.38
C ASP A 207 0.00 -11.65 -25.00
N LYS A 208 0.31 -12.07 -23.76
CA LYS A 208 -0.12 -13.37 -23.18
C LYS A 208 -1.52 -13.35 -22.60
N LEU A 209 -2.10 -12.16 -22.36
CA LEU A 209 -3.45 -12.06 -21.84
C LEU A 209 -4.47 -12.36 -22.95
N ASP A 210 -5.32 -13.35 -22.76
CA ASP A 210 -6.35 -13.75 -23.72
C ASP A 210 -7.56 -12.79 -23.66
N MET A 211 -7.29 -11.49 -23.68
CA MET A 211 -8.32 -10.46 -23.75
C MET A 211 -7.75 -9.10 -24.17
N LYS A 212 -8.65 -8.20 -24.60
CA LYS A 212 -8.27 -6.81 -24.85
C LYS A 212 -7.66 -6.20 -23.59
N SER A 213 -6.49 -5.63 -23.73
CA SER A 213 -5.78 -5.01 -22.60
C SER A 213 -5.09 -3.71 -22.97
N ARG A 214 -4.93 -2.83 -21.98
CA ARG A 214 -4.11 -1.60 -22.07
C ARG A 214 -3.23 -1.47 -20.84
N ILE A 215 -2.13 -0.73 -20.97
CA ILE A 215 -1.21 -0.40 -19.89
C ILE A 215 -1.54 1.01 -19.41
N ILE A 216 -1.53 1.23 -18.10
CA ILE A 216 -1.47 2.56 -17.47
C ILE A 216 -0.13 2.69 -16.77
N SER A 217 0.61 3.70 -17.18
CA SER A 217 1.95 4.01 -16.68
C SER A 217 1.94 5.13 -15.62
N PRO A 218 3.04 5.30 -14.86
CA PRO A 218 3.15 6.38 -13.88
C PRO A 218 3.13 7.80 -14.47
N SER A 219 3.25 7.95 -15.79
CA SER A 219 3.16 9.25 -16.47
C SER A 219 1.71 9.70 -16.72
N GLU A 220 0.75 8.79 -16.64
CA GLU A 220 -0.66 9.08 -16.93
C GLU A 220 -1.44 9.52 -15.68
N LEU A 221 -1.19 8.86 -14.54
CA LEU A 221 -1.86 9.11 -13.28
C LEU A 221 -0.83 9.20 -12.14
N SER A 222 -1.13 10.01 -11.12
CA SER A 222 -0.35 9.99 -9.89
C SER A 222 -0.46 8.63 -9.17
N THR A 223 0.47 8.36 -8.25
CA THR A 223 0.46 7.13 -7.44
C THR A 223 -0.89 6.92 -6.73
N SER A 224 -1.40 7.97 -6.10
CA SER A 224 -2.67 7.94 -5.36
C SER A 224 -3.87 7.74 -6.29
N GLU A 225 -3.89 8.41 -7.44
CA GLU A 225 -4.94 8.24 -8.45
C GLU A 225 -4.93 6.84 -9.06
N THR A 226 -3.75 6.28 -9.31
CA THR A 226 -3.60 4.90 -9.80
C THR A 226 -4.21 3.89 -8.81
N MET A 227 -3.95 4.05 -7.51
CA MET A 227 -4.55 3.19 -6.48
C MET A 227 -6.08 3.31 -6.47
N VAL A 228 -6.60 4.54 -6.51
CA VAL A 228 -8.05 4.80 -6.54
C VAL A 228 -8.68 4.22 -7.81
N LEU A 229 -8.05 4.37 -8.98
CA LEU A 229 -8.59 3.81 -10.22
C LEU A 229 -8.64 2.27 -10.17
N MET A 230 -7.59 1.61 -9.68
CA MET A 230 -7.60 0.14 -9.48
C MET A 230 -8.75 -0.30 -8.58
N SER A 231 -9.03 0.43 -7.50
CA SER A 231 -10.13 0.09 -6.59
C SER A 231 -11.54 0.26 -7.20
N ARG A 232 -11.64 0.91 -8.35
CA ARG A 232 -12.91 1.12 -9.10
C ARG A 232 -13.10 0.14 -10.26
N CYS A 233 -12.15 -0.73 -10.51
CA CYS A 233 -12.33 -1.84 -11.44
C CYS A 233 -13.29 -2.89 -10.87
N SER A 234 -13.69 -3.85 -11.70
CA SER A 234 -14.62 -4.92 -11.30
C SER A 234 -13.94 -6.14 -10.70
N GLY A 235 -12.61 -6.25 -10.88
CA GLY A 235 -11.77 -7.29 -10.32
C GLY A 235 -10.31 -6.84 -10.27
N LEU A 236 -9.50 -7.44 -9.41
CA LEU A 236 -8.10 -7.06 -9.21
C LEU A 236 -7.22 -8.30 -9.04
N VAL A 237 -6.22 -8.42 -9.90
CA VAL A 237 -5.06 -9.29 -9.68
C VAL A 237 -3.95 -8.45 -9.06
N THR A 238 -3.53 -8.80 -7.85
CA THR A 238 -2.46 -8.07 -7.16
C THR A 238 -1.08 -8.64 -7.50
N SER A 239 -0.05 -7.81 -7.44
CA SER A 239 1.30 -8.28 -7.14
C SER A 239 1.46 -8.47 -5.63
N ASN A 240 2.64 -8.93 -5.19
CA ASN A 240 3.03 -8.99 -3.78
C ASN A 240 3.40 -7.60 -3.22
N SER A 241 2.54 -6.62 -3.45
CA SER A 241 2.76 -5.21 -3.10
C SER A 241 1.66 -4.64 -2.21
N THR A 242 2.06 -3.99 -1.12
CA THR A 242 1.13 -3.26 -0.23
C THR A 242 0.30 -2.21 -0.98
N PHE A 243 0.79 -1.74 -2.11
CA PHE A 243 0.08 -0.79 -2.96
C PHE A 243 -1.21 -1.37 -3.56
N SER A 244 -1.11 -2.51 -4.26
CA SER A 244 -2.29 -3.20 -4.81
C SER A 244 -3.15 -3.86 -3.73
N PHE A 245 -2.55 -4.24 -2.59
CA PHE A 245 -3.32 -4.68 -1.44
C PHE A 245 -4.32 -3.59 -0.99
N TRP A 246 -3.86 -2.35 -0.81
CA TRP A 246 -4.73 -1.24 -0.45
C TRP A 246 -5.76 -0.89 -1.53
N ALA A 247 -5.43 -1.02 -2.81
CA ALA A 247 -6.43 -0.90 -3.86
C ALA A 247 -7.57 -1.92 -3.70
N GLY A 248 -7.23 -3.16 -3.33
CA GLY A 248 -8.22 -4.20 -3.00
C GLY A 248 -9.05 -3.90 -1.75
N ILE A 249 -8.45 -3.28 -0.73
CA ILE A 249 -9.18 -2.86 0.49
C ILE A 249 -10.17 -1.73 0.20
N LEU A 250 -9.80 -0.79 -0.68
CA LEU A 250 -10.63 0.38 -1.02
C LEU A 250 -11.71 0.07 -2.07
N GLY A 251 -11.74 -1.12 -2.62
CA GLY A 251 -12.73 -1.54 -3.62
C GLY A 251 -13.96 -2.17 -2.99
N ASN A 252 -15.14 -1.60 -3.27
CA ASN A 252 -16.42 -2.19 -2.92
C ASN A 252 -16.77 -3.28 -3.91
N ASP A 253 -17.16 -4.45 -3.43
CA ASP A 253 -17.57 -5.60 -4.25
C ASP A 253 -16.51 -6.02 -5.30
N LEU A 254 -15.24 -5.73 -4.99
CA LEU A 254 -14.11 -6.04 -5.85
C LEU A 254 -13.68 -7.49 -5.61
N GLU A 255 -13.73 -8.32 -6.65
CA GLU A 255 -13.11 -9.65 -6.61
C GLU A 255 -11.58 -9.48 -6.66
N VAL A 256 -10.87 -10.04 -5.69
CA VAL A 256 -9.42 -9.86 -5.56
C VAL A 256 -8.70 -11.21 -5.58
N VAL A 257 -7.65 -11.32 -6.38
CA VAL A 257 -6.72 -12.45 -6.40
C VAL A 257 -5.35 -12.00 -5.90
N VAL A 258 -4.82 -12.72 -4.92
CA VAL A 258 -3.51 -12.43 -4.31
C VAL A 258 -2.53 -13.60 -4.51
N PRO A 259 -1.21 -13.34 -4.56
CA PRO A 259 -0.22 -14.41 -4.61
C PRO A 259 -0.13 -15.16 -3.28
N ASP A 260 0.04 -16.48 -3.35
CA ASP A 260 0.28 -17.34 -2.20
C ASP A 260 1.45 -18.30 -2.50
N PRO A 261 2.60 -18.20 -1.81
CA PRO A 261 2.91 -17.26 -0.74
C PRO A 261 3.11 -15.81 -1.24
N TRP A 262 2.92 -14.83 -0.34
CA TRP A 262 3.12 -13.42 -0.65
C TRP A 262 4.59 -13.04 -0.86
N PHE A 263 5.51 -13.64 -0.11
CA PHE A 263 6.96 -13.45 -0.24
C PHE A 263 7.63 -14.75 -0.68
N LYS A 264 8.72 -14.62 -1.44
CA LYS A 264 9.56 -15.75 -1.85
C LYS A 264 10.39 -16.26 -0.66
N SER A 265 10.99 -15.35 0.10
CA SER A 265 11.76 -15.71 1.30
C SER A 265 10.88 -16.22 2.44
N THR A 266 11.46 -17.13 3.21
CA THR A 266 10.85 -17.71 4.42
C THR A 266 11.31 -17.02 5.71
N ASP A 267 11.98 -15.86 5.60
CA ASP A 267 12.47 -15.12 6.75
C ASP A 267 11.35 -14.74 7.72
N ALA A 268 11.58 -14.96 9.01
CA ALA A 268 10.55 -14.77 10.04
C ALA A 268 9.98 -13.34 10.09
N TRP A 269 10.80 -12.33 9.77
CA TRP A 269 10.36 -10.94 9.78
C TRP A 269 9.40 -10.63 8.61
N LEU A 270 9.58 -11.25 7.44
CA LEU A 270 8.64 -11.16 6.31
C LEU A 270 7.36 -11.94 6.59
N ARG A 271 7.48 -13.14 7.17
CA ARG A 271 6.33 -13.99 7.51
C ARG A 271 5.43 -13.40 8.59
N SER A 272 5.88 -12.38 9.32
CA SER A 272 5.01 -11.68 10.27
C SER A 272 3.93 -10.85 9.59
N ALA A 273 4.12 -10.46 8.32
CA ALA A 273 3.10 -9.77 7.55
C ALA A 273 1.99 -10.75 7.12
N ASP A 274 0.75 -10.28 7.19
CA ASP A 274 -0.42 -11.07 6.81
C ASP A 274 -1.29 -10.30 5.82
N PHE A 275 -1.31 -10.78 4.56
CA PHE A 275 -2.12 -10.23 3.47
C PHE A 275 -3.25 -11.17 3.06
N SER A 276 -3.50 -12.20 3.86
CA SER A 276 -4.41 -13.30 3.55
C SER A 276 -5.86 -12.99 3.96
N LYS A 277 -6.42 -11.89 3.49
CA LYS A 277 -7.84 -11.55 3.74
C LYS A 277 -8.74 -12.73 3.33
N PRO A 278 -9.60 -13.26 4.23
CA PRO A 278 -10.28 -14.55 4.02
C PRO A 278 -11.17 -14.63 2.78
N LYS A 279 -11.76 -13.51 2.35
CA LYS A 279 -12.65 -13.46 1.17
C LYS A 279 -11.90 -13.39 -0.16
N TRP A 280 -10.60 -13.12 -0.14
CA TRP A 280 -9.83 -12.97 -1.37
C TRP A 280 -9.38 -14.31 -1.91
N LEU A 281 -9.37 -14.44 -3.23
CA LEU A 281 -8.89 -15.62 -3.94
C LEU A 281 -7.37 -15.68 -3.87
N ARG A 282 -6.83 -16.89 -3.82
CA ARG A 282 -5.39 -17.13 -3.76
C ARG A 282 -4.92 -17.83 -5.02
N GLN A 283 -3.90 -17.31 -5.65
CA GLN A 283 -3.22 -17.93 -6.77
C GLN A 283 -1.80 -18.30 -6.36
N LYS A 284 -1.40 -19.53 -6.64
CA LYS A 284 -0.02 -19.99 -6.39
C LYS A 284 0.96 -19.00 -7.02
N ALA A 285 1.87 -18.46 -6.21
CA ALA A 285 2.93 -17.60 -6.68
C ALA A 285 3.89 -18.40 -7.59
N ILE A 286 4.22 -17.81 -8.75
CA ILE A 286 5.22 -18.32 -9.69
C ILE A 286 6.26 -17.22 -9.81
N TRP A 287 7.47 -17.54 -9.39
CA TRP A 287 8.56 -16.56 -9.34
C TRP A 287 9.37 -16.58 -10.63
N SER A 288 9.81 -15.40 -11.07
CA SER A 288 10.79 -15.25 -12.16
C SER A 288 12.18 -15.62 -11.72
#